data_de3efbbe59ff2b7414a283ac3e9944a7
#
_entry.id   de3efbbe59ff2b7414a283ac3e9944a7
#
_cell.length_a   1.000
_cell.length_b   1.000
_cell.length_c   1.000
_cell.angle_alpha   90.00
_cell.angle_beta   90.00
_cell.angle_gamma   90.00
#
_symmetry.space_group_name_H-M   'P 1'
#
loop_
_entity.id
_entity.type
_entity.pdbx_description
1 polymer ?
#
loop_
_entity_poly.entity_id
_entity_poly.type
_entity_poly.pdbx_seq_one_letter_code
_entity_poly.pdbx_strand_id
1 'polypeptide(L)'
;MFIINTFKGIFIGIALVVPGLSGSILALVMGLYEGIINAVSNFNKDIKKNALFLAPIGLGAIIGILASARIVLWLCQEYPLQSYLFFTGLVLGAYPLIFRKMKKTTFKPSYVLFTALGFAFMFIVSHIMDTGMERSHIAIETLSSASDFGTVFAAGAISMSFMMIPGVSGSVMLMLLGQYGTVYNAVGMVIDLARYVLSGNFEAAAYVFMTVLLVVPFGLGALIGVIFIAKILSFLLVQWEGQVYYAVLGLVSSAVFLLVEESGLLQGYEGPLPIVTGIVLLGIGVLCTLFLDKSKE
;
A
#
# COMPACT_ATOMS: atom_id res chain seq x y z
N MET A 1 -21.76 -11.43 -2.00
CA MET A 1 -20.90 -10.31 -2.38
C MET A 1 -20.22 -9.66 -1.16
N PHE A 2 -20.94 -9.31 -0.07
CA PHE A 2 -20.35 -8.70 1.12
C PHE A 2 -19.22 -9.56 1.73
N ILE A 3 -19.47 -10.81 2.09
CA ILE A 3 -18.50 -11.74 2.70
C ILE A 3 -17.25 -11.92 1.81
N ILE A 4 -17.45 -12.10 0.50
CA ILE A 4 -16.35 -12.29 -0.46
C ILE A 4 -15.46 -11.04 -0.52
N ASN A 5 -16.07 -9.84 -0.55
CA ASN A 5 -15.32 -8.60 -0.57
C ASN A 5 -14.60 -8.33 0.76
N THR A 6 -15.19 -8.71 1.91
CA THR A 6 -14.52 -8.66 3.20
C THR A 6 -13.30 -9.58 3.21
N PHE A 7 -13.46 -10.83 2.74
CA PHE A 7 -12.35 -11.78 2.65
C PHE A 7 -11.22 -11.26 1.75
N LYS A 8 -11.55 -10.73 0.57
CA LYS A 8 -10.58 -10.08 -0.30
C LYS A 8 -9.92 -8.87 0.36
N GLY A 9 -10.71 -8.08 1.11
CA GLY A 9 -10.20 -6.96 1.90
C GLY A 9 -9.16 -7.38 2.92
N ILE A 10 -9.32 -8.54 3.59
CA ILE A 10 -8.33 -9.06 4.55
C ILE A 10 -6.96 -9.23 3.87
N PHE A 11 -6.90 -9.81 2.69
CA PHE A 11 -5.63 -9.96 1.96
C PHE A 11 -5.01 -8.62 1.56
N ILE A 12 -5.85 -7.64 1.15
CA ILE A 12 -5.38 -6.28 0.90
C ILE A 12 -4.77 -5.69 2.17
N GLY A 13 -5.44 -5.87 3.32
CA GLY A 13 -4.95 -5.41 4.62
C GLY A 13 -3.62 -6.04 5.02
N ILE A 14 -3.46 -7.35 4.82
CA ILE A 14 -2.18 -8.06 5.05
C ILE A 14 -1.09 -7.43 4.18
N ALA A 15 -1.35 -7.18 2.90
CA ALA A 15 -0.38 -6.57 1.99
C ALA A 15 0.04 -5.15 2.41
N LEU A 16 -0.87 -4.38 3.02
CA LEU A 16 -0.57 -3.03 3.50
C LEU A 16 0.42 -3.01 4.68
N VAL A 17 0.54 -4.12 5.41
CA VAL A 17 1.49 -4.27 6.52
C VAL A 17 2.89 -4.60 6.02
N VAL A 18 2.99 -5.27 4.88
CA VAL A 18 4.27 -5.71 4.32
C VAL A 18 5.06 -4.51 3.78
N PRO A 19 6.29 -4.25 4.30
CA PRO A 19 7.12 -3.20 3.74
C PRO A 19 7.42 -3.46 2.26
N GLY A 20 7.28 -2.42 1.43
CA GLY A 20 7.53 -2.53 -0.01
C GLY A 20 6.43 -3.19 -0.84
N LEU A 21 5.41 -3.81 -0.22
CA LEU A 21 4.26 -4.37 -0.94
C LEU A 21 3.10 -3.37 -0.95
N SER A 22 2.52 -3.16 -2.13
CA SER A 22 1.37 -2.26 -2.28
C SER A 22 0.05 -3.04 -2.23
N GLY A 23 -0.87 -2.63 -1.36
CA GLY A 23 -2.23 -3.21 -1.29
C GLY A 23 -2.99 -3.09 -2.60
N SER A 24 -2.70 -2.08 -3.43
CA SER A 24 -3.29 -1.91 -4.76
C SER A 24 -2.87 -2.99 -5.75
N ILE A 25 -1.68 -3.60 -5.60
CA ILE A 25 -1.29 -4.80 -6.38
C ILE A 25 -2.24 -5.96 -6.06
N LEU A 26 -2.50 -6.23 -4.78
CA LEU A 26 -3.43 -7.30 -4.41
C LEU A 26 -4.88 -6.96 -4.81
N ALA A 27 -5.29 -5.70 -4.71
CA ALA A 27 -6.59 -5.26 -5.24
C ALA A 27 -6.69 -5.51 -6.74
N LEU A 28 -5.61 -5.30 -7.51
CA LEU A 28 -5.53 -5.59 -8.94
C LEU A 28 -5.67 -7.09 -9.21
N VAL A 29 -4.91 -7.94 -8.52
CA VAL A 29 -4.95 -9.40 -8.62
C VAL A 29 -6.35 -9.94 -8.33
N MET A 30 -6.98 -9.45 -7.28
CA MET A 30 -8.33 -9.87 -6.89
C MET A 30 -9.44 -9.24 -7.75
N GLY A 31 -9.07 -8.39 -8.77
CA GLY A 31 -9.94 -7.65 -9.68
C GLY A 31 -10.91 -6.70 -8.98
N LEU A 32 -10.48 -6.19 -7.86
CA LEU A 32 -11.19 -5.15 -7.14
C LEU A 32 -10.71 -3.76 -7.56
N TYR A 33 -9.51 -3.64 -8.15
CA TYR A 33 -8.84 -2.38 -8.40
C TYR A 33 -9.69 -1.38 -9.20
N GLU A 34 -10.14 -1.78 -10.40
CA GLU A 34 -10.99 -0.91 -11.24
C GLU A 34 -12.34 -0.59 -10.54
N GLY A 35 -12.90 -1.58 -9.82
CA GLY A 35 -14.11 -1.40 -9.02
C GLY A 35 -13.94 -0.39 -7.89
N ILE A 36 -12.80 -0.44 -7.17
CA ILE A 36 -12.47 0.52 -6.11
C ILE A 36 -12.30 1.92 -6.70
N ILE A 37 -11.50 2.07 -7.77
CA ILE A 37 -11.33 3.36 -8.46
C ILE A 37 -12.66 3.93 -8.90
N ASN A 38 -13.50 3.13 -9.54
CA ASN A 38 -14.80 3.58 -10.03
C ASN A 38 -15.74 3.96 -8.87
N ALA A 39 -15.82 3.15 -7.82
CA ALA A 39 -16.68 3.42 -6.66
C ALA A 39 -16.25 4.68 -5.89
N VAL A 40 -14.94 4.93 -5.76
CA VAL A 40 -14.40 6.15 -5.12
C VAL A 40 -14.60 7.37 -6.02
N SER A 41 -14.24 7.27 -7.31
CA SER A 41 -14.35 8.35 -8.29
C SER A 41 -15.79 8.84 -8.48
N ASN A 42 -16.76 7.93 -8.43
CA ASN A 42 -18.17 8.21 -8.62
C ASN A 42 -18.98 8.07 -7.32
N PHE A 43 -18.36 8.24 -6.15
CA PHE A 43 -18.99 7.99 -4.86
C PHE A 43 -20.32 8.75 -4.71
N ASN A 44 -20.33 10.02 -5.10
CA ASN A 44 -21.50 10.90 -4.98
C ASN A 44 -22.67 10.56 -5.95
N LYS A 45 -22.41 9.78 -7.02
CA LYS A 45 -23.46 9.42 -8.00
C LYS A 45 -24.40 8.35 -7.47
N ASP A 46 -23.88 7.42 -6.66
CA ASP A 46 -24.68 6.37 -6.01
C ASP A 46 -24.00 5.96 -4.69
N ILE A 47 -24.22 6.79 -3.67
CA ILE A 47 -23.59 6.64 -2.35
C ILE A 47 -23.87 5.26 -1.76
N LYS A 48 -25.12 4.79 -1.81
CA LYS A 48 -25.51 3.51 -1.21
C LYS A 48 -24.80 2.32 -1.88
N LYS A 49 -24.79 2.27 -3.20
CA LYS A 49 -24.13 1.21 -3.98
C LYS A 49 -22.62 1.22 -3.75
N ASN A 50 -22.00 2.39 -3.85
CA ASN A 50 -20.56 2.54 -3.70
C ASN A 50 -20.10 2.26 -2.25
N ALA A 51 -20.85 2.71 -1.26
CA ALA A 51 -20.58 2.39 0.14
C ALA A 51 -20.73 0.89 0.43
N LEU A 52 -21.78 0.23 -0.07
CA LEU A 52 -21.97 -1.22 0.07
C LEU A 52 -20.88 -2.04 -0.63
N PHE A 53 -20.24 -1.50 -1.65
CA PHE A 53 -19.09 -2.13 -2.31
C PHE A 53 -17.78 -1.91 -1.54
N LEU A 54 -17.52 -0.68 -1.09
CA LEU A 54 -16.26 -0.30 -0.44
C LEU A 54 -16.19 -0.73 1.03
N ALA A 55 -17.31 -0.65 1.78
CA ALA A 55 -17.32 -0.93 3.21
C ALA A 55 -16.81 -2.34 3.57
N PRO A 56 -17.26 -3.44 2.92
CA PRO A 56 -16.73 -4.76 3.23
C PRO A 56 -15.24 -4.89 2.91
N ILE A 57 -14.74 -4.23 1.86
CA ILE A 57 -13.31 -4.22 1.51
C ILE A 57 -12.52 -3.49 2.59
N GLY A 58 -12.99 -2.31 3.02
CA GLY A 58 -12.35 -1.53 4.08
C GLY A 58 -12.36 -2.25 5.43
N LEU A 59 -13.49 -2.84 5.83
CA LEU A 59 -13.60 -3.65 7.05
C LEU A 59 -12.64 -4.84 7.00
N GLY A 60 -12.59 -5.55 5.87
CA GLY A 60 -11.64 -6.63 5.66
C GLY A 60 -10.20 -6.16 5.77
N ALA A 61 -9.85 -5.02 5.18
CA ALA A 61 -8.50 -4.48 5.24
C ALA A 61 -8.10 -4.12 6.69
N ILE A 62 -8.99 -3.53 7.47
CA ILE A 62 -8.75 -3.26 8.90
C ILE A 62 -8.49 -4.57 9.67
N ILE A 63 -9.35 -5.58 9.47
CA ILE A 63 -9.16 -6.89 10.10
C ILE A 63 -7.81 -7.50 9.69
N GLY A 64 -7.47 -7.45 8.40
CA GLY A 64 -6.21 -7.96 7.87
C GLY A 64 -5.00 -7.28 8.51
N ILE A 65 -4.99 -5.96 8.59
CA ILE A 65 -3.93 -5.17 9.24
C ILE A 65 -3.78 -5.60 10.72
N LEU A 66 -4.87 -5.55 11.48
CA LEU A 66 -4.84 -5.83 12.91
C LEU A 66 -4.42 -7.27 13.23
N ALA A 67 -4.88 -8.24 12.43
CA ALA A 67 -4.56 -9.64 12.65
C ALA A 67 -3.14 -10.01 12.23
N SER A 68 -2.58 -9.34 11.20
CA SER A 68 -1.30 -9.75 10.60
C SER A 68 -0.10 -8.88 11.01
N ALA A 69 -0.31 -7.65 11.48
CA ALA A 69 0.76 -6.68 11.66
C ALA A 69 1.94 -7.22 12.49
N ARG A 70 1.66 -7.81 13.65
CA ARG A 70 2.72 -8.36 14.51
C ARG A 70 3.41 -9.57 13.89
N ILE A 71 2.64 -10.45 13.25
CA ILE A 71 3.15 -11.69 12.63
C ILE A 71 4.03 -11.35 11.44
N VAL A 72 3.57 -10.46 10.56
CA VAL A 72 4.32 -10.03 9.38
C VAL A 72 5.62 -9.34 9.77
N LEU A 73 5.57 -8.40 10.74
CA LEU A 73 6.76 -7.71 11.20
C LEU A 73 7.77 -8.67 11.82
N TRP A 74 7.31 -9.61 12.65
CA TRP A 74 8.16 -10.65 13.23
C TRP A 74 8.80 -11.53 12.15
N LEU A 75 8.01 -12.00 11.16
CA LEU A 75 8.53 -12.79 10.05
C LEU A 75 9.58 -12.03 9.23
N CYS A 76 9.37 -10.74 8.96
CA CYS A 76 10.33 -9.92 8.24
C CYS A 76 11.63 -9.69 9.03
N GLN A 77 11.58 -9.70 10.35
CA GLN A 77 12.77 -9.53 11.21
C GLN A 77 13.55 -10.83 11.38
N GLU A 78 12.87 -11.95 11.67
CA GLU A 78 13.51 -13.24 11.97
C GLU A 78 13.85 -14.04 10.70
N TYR A 79 13.04 -13.91 9.65
CA TYR A 79 13.17 -14.64 8.39
C TYR A 79 13.07 -13.71 7.17
N PRO A 80 13.96 -12.69 7.05
CA PRO A 80 13.84 -11.68 5.99
C PRO A 80 13.85 -12.30 4.59
N LEU A 81 14.82 -13.17 4.27
CA LEU A 81 14.93 -13.81 2.98
C LEU A 81 13.65 -14.52 2.55
N GLN A 82 13.13 -15.37 3.44
CA GLN A 82 11.95 -16.19 3.18
C GLN A 82 10.70 -15.32 3.01
N SER A 83 10.53 -14.34 3.89
CA SER A 83 9.38 -13.45 3.92
C SER A 83 9.33 -12.57 2.66
N TYR A 84 10.42 -11.91 2.34
CA TYR A 84 10.47 -11.03 1.17
C TYR A 84 10.42 -11.80 -0.15
N LEU A 85 11.00 -13.00 -0.23
CA LEU A 85 10.84 -13.85 -1.41
C LEU A 85 9.41 -14.37 -1.57
N PHE A 86 8.71 -14.71 -0.49
CA PHE A 86 7.29 -15.03 -0.54
C PHE A 86 6.46 -13.85 -1.09
N PHE A 87 6.70 -12.63 -0.59
CA PHE A 87 6.03 -11.42 -1.07
C PHE A 87 6.38 -11.09 -2.52
N THR A 88 7.65 -11.28 -2.91
CA THR A 88 8.08 -11.19 -4.31
C THR A 88 7.26 -12.16 -5.18
N GLY A 89 7.07 -13.39 -4.72
CA GLY A 89 6.23 -14.37 -5.39
C GLY A 89 4.78 -13.91 -5.57
N LEU A 90 4.18 -13.32 -4.52
CA LEU A 90 2.82 -12.75 -4.63
C LEU A 90 2.73 -11.68 -5.72
N VAL A 91 3.73 -10.81 -5.82
CA VAL A 91 3.79 -9.75 -6.84
C VAL A 91 4.02 -10.33 -8.23
N LEU A 92 4.94 -11.28 -8.38
CA LEU A 92 5.20 -11.96 -9.66
C LEU A 92 3.96 -12.68 -10.19
N GLY A 93 3.14 -13.26 -9.31
CA GLY A 93 1.86 -13.85 -9.67
C GLY A 93 0.85 -12.87 -10.28
N ALA A 94 1.05 -11.55 -10.12
CA ALA A 94 0.20 -10.53 -10.74
C ALA A 94 0.53 -10.26 -12.23
N TYR A 95 1.73 -10.64 -12.70
CA TYR A 95 2.16 -10.38 -14.08
C TYR A 95 1.21 -10.96 -15.15
N PRO A 96 0.74 -12.22 -15.05
CA PRO A 96 -0.20 -12.77 -16.04
C PRO A 96 -1.47 -11.92 -16.18
N LEU A 97 -1.98 -11.35 -15.08
CA LEU A 97 -3.13 -10.47 -15.11
C LEU A 97 -2.82 -9.14 -15.82
N ILE A 98 -1.68 -8.52 -15.49
CA ILE A 98 -1.23 -7.28 -16.15
C ILE A 98 -1.07 -7.52 -17.64
N PHE A 99 -0.41 -8.62 -18.05
CA PHE A 99 -0.25 -8.98 -19.46
C PHE A 99 -1.58 -9.25 -20.16
N ARG A 100 -2.55 -9.88 -19.49
CA ARG A 100 -3.90 -10.06 -20.06
C ARG A 100 -4.60 -8.72 -20.34
N LYS A 101 -4.43 -7.76 -19.45
CA LYS A 101 -4.95 -6.39 -19.64
C LYS A 101 -4.23 -5.66 -20.78
N MET A 102 -2.91 -5.76 -20.85
CA MET A 102 -2.11 -5.19 -21.92
C MET A 102 -2.45 -5.77 -23.29
N LYS A 103 -2.71 -7.09 -23.39
CA LYS A 103 -3.11 -7.74 -24.65
C LYS A 103 -4.43 -7.26 -25.23
N LYS A 104 -5.31 -6.66 -24.43
CA LYS A 104 -6.56 -6.04 -24.91
C LYS A 104 -6.33 -4.75 -25.68
N THR A 105 -5.15 -4.15 -25.56
CA THR A 105 -4.78 -2.92 -26.23
C THR A 105 -3.78 -3.21 -27.34
N THR A 106 -3.85 -2.45 -28.47
CA THR A 106 -2.88 -2.60 -29.55
C THR A 106 -1.50 -2.15 -29.09
N PHE A 107 -0.50 -3.02 -29.21
CA PHE A 107 0.88 -2.67 -28.85
C PHE A 107 1.41 -1.51 -29.71
N LYS A 108 2.01 -0.53 -29.06
CA LYS A 108 2.77 0.56 -29.69
C LYS A 108 4.16 0.61 -29.04
N PRO A 109 5.26 0.70 -29.83
CA PRO A 109 6.61 0.75 -29.24
C PRO A 109 6.82 1.87 -28.22
N SER A 110 6.11 3.00 -28.38
CA SER A 110 6.12 4.10 -27.41
C SER A 110 5.61 3.71 -26.00
N TYR A 111 4.85 2.62 -25.87
CA TYR A 111 4.34 2.16 -24.57
C TYR A 111 5.44 1.62 -23.66
N VAL A 112 6.54 1.11 -24.25
CA VAL A 112 7.73 0.68 -23.49
C VAL A 112 8.33 1.84 -22.68
N LEU A 113 8.20 3.07 -23.19
CA LEU A 113 8.64 4.27 -22.45
C LEU A 113 7.86 4.41 -21.12
N PHE A 114 6.56 4.14 -21.11
CA PHE A 114 5.77 4.19 -19.88
C PHE A 114 6.20 3.13 -18.86
N THR A 115 6.60 1.95 -19.34
CA THR A 115 7.20 0.92 -18.46
C THR A 115 8.53 1.39 -17.87
N ALA A 116 9.40 1.96 -18.70
CA ALA A 116 10.68 2.50 -18.24
C ALA A 116 10.50 3.66 -17.24
N LEU A 117 9.56 4.58 -17.52
CA LEU A 117 9.24 5.68 -16.62
C LEU A 117 8.64 5.20 -15.29
N GLY A 118 7.72 4.23 -15.32
CA GLY A 118 7.15 3.65 -14.10
C GLY A 118 8.21 2.95 -13.25
N PHE A 119 9.09 2.16 -13.87
CA PHE A 119 10.21 1.52 -13.18
C PHE A 119 11.16 2.56 -12.58
N ALA A 120 11.63 3.51 -13.38
CA ALA A 120 12.56 4.55 -12.95
C ALA A 120 11.97 5.42 -11.83
N PHE A 121 10.70 5.79 -11.92
CA PHE A 121 10.02 6.56 -10.90
C PHE A 121 10.09 5.86 -9.54
N MET A 122 9.65 4.62 -9.43
CA MET A 122 9.62 3.91 -8.16
C MET A 122 11.02 3.57 -7.66
N PHE A 123 11.95 3.21 -8.57
CA PHE A 123 13.34 2.94 -8.24
C PHE A 123 14.06 4.18 -7.66
N ILE A 124 13.91 5.32 -8.31
CA ILE A 124 14.50 6.59 -7.87
C ILE A 124 13.90 7.01 -6.52
N VAL A 125 12.57 6.94 -6.39
CA VAL A 125 11.87 7.27 -5.14
C VAL A 125 12.40 6.44 -3.99
N SER A 126 12.56 5.13 -4.17
CA SER A 126 13.06 4.24 -3.12
C SER A 126 14.53 4.52 -2.75
N HIS A 127 15.39 4.76 -3.74
CA HIS A 127 16.81 5.01 -3.50
C HIS A 127 17.12 6.38 -2.88
N ILE A 128 16.34 7.42 -3.20
CA ILE A 128 16.47 8.73 -2.53
C ILE A 128 16.20 8.58 -1.03
N MET A 129 15.36 7.63 -0.64
CA MET A 129 14.99 7.41 0.77
C MET A 129 16.06 6.66 1.56
N ASP A 130 16.81 5.77 0.92
CA ASP A 130 17.87 5.00 1.59
C ASP A 130 19.06 5.89 2.06
N THR A 131 19.17 7.09 1.51
CA THR A 131 20.31 8.00 1.73
C THR A 131 20.20 8.87 2.99
N GLY A 132 19.26 8.63 3.94
CA GLY A 132 19.39 9.27 5.23
C GLY A 132 18.18 9.87 5.92
N MET A 133 16.95 9.50 5.57
CA MET A 133 15.81 9.90 6.41
C MET A 133 15.60 8.88 7.54
N GLU A 134 15.88 9.30 8.78
CA GLU A 134 15.56 8.48 9.95
C GLU A 134 14.07 8.17 9.98
N ARG A 135 13.72 6.88 9.84
CA ARG A 135 12.33 6.37 9.90
C ARG A 135 11.63 6.72 11.23
N SER A 136 12.42 7.04 12.27
CA SER A 136 11.93 7.36 13.61
C SER A 136 11.74 8.87 13.87
N HIS A 137 12.13 9.75 12.93
CA HIS A 137 12.03 11.20 13.15
C HIS A 137 10.56 11.65 13.19
N ILE A 138 10.14 12.19 14.34
CA ILE A 138 8.83 12.82 14.53
C ILE A 138 9.02 14.32 14.25
N ALA A 139 8.60 14.77 13.06
CA ALA A 139 8.75 16.17 12.66
C ALA A 139 7.73 17.09 13.36
N ILE A 140 6.55 16.57 13.67
CA ILE A 140 5.46 17.30 14.36
C ILE A 140 4.93 16.39 15.47
N GLU A 141 5.15 16.79 16.72
CA GLU A 141 4.71 16.02 17.89
C GLU A 141 3.24 16.26 18.25
N THR A 142 2.78 17.49 18.09
CA THR A 142 1.42 17.91 18.45
C THR A 142 0.86 18.89 17.43
N LEU A 143 -0.47 18.97 17.32
CA LEU A 143 -1.14 19.93 16.46
C LEU A 143 -1.18 21.30 17.14
N SER A 144 -0.17 22.15 16.87
CA SER A 144 0.00 23.45 17.55
C SER A 144 -0.29 24.65 16.63
N SER A 145 -0.22 24.47 15.31
CA SER A 145 -0.35 25.58 14.36
C SER A 145 -1.15 25.20 13.11
N ALA A 146 -1.60 26.21 12.38
CA ALA A 146 -2.22 26.04 11.07
C ALA A 146 -1.23 25.45 10.04
N SER A 147 0.09 25.71 10.22
CA SER A 147 1.15 25.13 9.40
C SER A 147 1.23 23.61 9.61
N ASP A 148 1.18 23.14 10.87
CA ASP A 148 1.20 21.72 11.21
C ASP A 148 0.00 21.00 10.58
N PHE A 149 -1.20 21.63 10.70
CA PHE A 149 -2.41 21.14 10.06
C PHE A 149 -2.20 20.99 8.54
N GLY A 150 -1.71 22.03 7.86
CA GLY A 150 -1.48 22.04 6.41
C GLY A 150 -0.46 21.00 5.98
N THR A 151 0.64 20.84 6.72
CA THR A 151 1.70 19.89 6.43
C THR A 151 1.20 18.45 6.56
N VAL A 152 0.52 18.11 7.66
CA VAL A 152 0.00 16.77 7.90
C VAL A 152 -1.16 16.44 6.95
N PHE A 153 -2.00 17.43 6.63
CA PHE A 153 -3.05 17.30 5.62
C PHE A 153 -2.46 17.00 4.23
N ALA A 154 -1.45 17.76 3.80
CA ALA A 154 -0.77 17.53 2.52
C ALA A 154 -0.09 16.16 2.50
N ALA A 155 0.54 15.74 3.60
CA ALA A 155 1.12 14.42 3.72
C ALA A 155 0.07 13.31 3.54
N GLY A 156 -1.10 13.45 4.16
CA GLY A 156 -2.22 12.52 3.96
C GLY A 156 -2.71 12.50 2.52
N ALA A 157 -2.90 13.67 1.93
CA ALA A 157 -3.40 13.79 0.55
C ALA A 157 -2.43 13.17 -0.47
N ILE A 158 -1.14 13.46 -0.36
CA ILE A 158 -0.13 12.95 -1.29
C ILE A 158 0.10 11.46 -1.09
N SER A 159 0.38 11.01 0.14
CA SER A 159 0.72 9.61 0.40
C SER A 159 -0.40 8.65 0.03
N MET A 160 -1.64 8.99 0.36
CA MET A 160 -2.79 8.16 0.05
C MET A 160 -3.19 8.22 -1.42
N SER A 161 -2.89 9.32 -2.12
CA SER A 161 -3.01 9.38 -3.58
C SER A 161 -2.08 8.36 -4.25
N PHE A 162 -0.82 8.36 -3.87
CA PHE A 162 0.17 7.44 -4.44
C PHE A 162 -0.12 5.98 -4.08
N MET A 163 -0.64 5.70 -2.90
CA MET A 163 -1.04 4.35 -2.46
C MET A 163 -2.11 3.71 -3.35
N MET A 164 -2.93 4.51 -4.04
CA MET A 164 -3.90 4.01 -5.02
C MET A 164 -3.24 3.50 -6.31
N ILE A 165 -2.00 3.88 -6.59
CA ILE A 165 -1.26 3.46 -7.79
C ILE A 165 -0.62 2.09 -7.51
N PRO A 166 -0.88 1.05 -8.36
CA PRO A 166 -0.27 -0.27 -8.15
C PRO A 166 1.26 -0.21 -8.16
N GLY A 167 1.88 -0.79 -7.14
CA GLY A 167 3.33 -0.80 -7.00
C GLY A 167 3.91 0.35 -6.18
N VAL A 168 3.12 1.35 -5.82
CA VAL A 168 3.57 2.45 -4.95
C VAL A 168 3.07 2.25 -3.53
N SER A 169 3.97 2.34 -2.56
CA SER A 169 3.64 2.25 -1.14
C SER A 169 3.40 3.64 -0.54
N GLY A 170 2.28 3.81 0.16
CA GLY A 170 1.96 5.07 0.85
C GLY A 170 2.93 5.41 1.97
N SER A 171 3.49 4.40 2.65
CA SER A 171 4.51 4.58 3.68
C SER A 171 5.80 5.19 3.11
N VAL A 172 6.20 4.78 1.92
CA VAL A 172 7.33 5.34 1.17
C VAL A 172 7.10 6.83 0.90
N MET A 173 5.88 7.20 0.48
CA MET A 173 5.55 8.62 0.28
C MET A 173 5.58 9.43 1.58
N LEU A 174 5.10 8.86 2.69
CA LEU A 174 5.18 9.52 4.01
C LEU A 174 6.63 9.75 4.46
N MET A 175 7.51 8.79 4.18
CA MET A 175 8.95 8.95 4.45
C MET A 175 9.55 10.08 3.62
N LEU A 176 9.27 10.13 2.30
CA LEU A 176 9.73 11.22 1.42
C LEU A 176 9.28 12.60 1.90
N LEU A 177 8.09 12.68 2.49
CA LEU A 177 7.56 13.92 3.04
C LEU A 177 8.08 14.21 4.46
N GLY A 178 8.92 13.34 5.04
CA GLY A 178 9.41 13.47 6.41
C GLY A 178 8.33 13.34 7.47
N GLN A 179 7.16 12.78 7.13
CA GLN A 179 6.00 12.70 8.01
C GLN A 179 5.66 11.28 8.48
N TYR A 180 6.52 10.31 8.16
CA TYR A 180 6.29 8.92 8.55
C TYR A 180 6.21 8.76 10.07
N GLY A 181 7.22 9.23 10.80
CA GLY A 181 7.24 9.18 12.27
C GLY A 181 6.07 9.93 12.90
N THR A 182 5.74 11.13 12.40
CA THR A 182 4.61 11.94 12.85
C THR A 182 3.29 11.17 12.79
N VAL A 183 2.97 10.60 11.63
CA VAL A 183 1.68 9.92 11.41
C VAL A 183 1.61 8.60 12.18
N TYR A 184 2.68 7.79 12.15
CA TYR A 184 2.68 6.50 12.85
C TYR A 184 2.67 6.66 14.37
N ASN A 185 3.35 7.68 14.91
CA ASN A 185 3.27 8.03 16.33
C ASN A 185 1.84 8.45 16.71
N ALA A 186 1.23 9.35 15.96
CA ALA A 186 -0.13 9.83 16.23
C ALA A 186 -1.16 8.67 16.18
N VAL A 187 -1.06 7.78 15.19
CA VAL A 187 -1.94 6.60 15.07
C VAL A 187 -1.70 5.61 16.22
N GLY A 188 -0.43 5.38 16.61
CA GLY A 188 -0.08 4.51 17.73
C GLY A 188 -0.69 5.00 19.05
N MET A 189 -0.63 6.31 19.28
CA MET A 189 -1.17 6.94 20.51
C MET A 189 -2.70 6.90 20.64
N VAL A 190 -3.45 6.56 19.58
CA VAL A 190 -4.92 6.36 19.68
C VAL A 190 -5.27 5.27 20.69
N ILE A 191 -4.48 4.20 20.75
CA ILE A 191 -4.69 3.09 21.68
C ILE A 191 -4.38 3.52 23.12
N ASP A 192 -3.30 4.30 23.31
CA ASP A 192 -2.92 4.81 24.62
C ASP A 192 -3.95 5.83 25.14
N LEU A 193 -4.46 6.70 24.26
CA LEU A 193 -5.56 7.62 24.61
C LEU A 193 -6.78 6.84 25.11
N ALA A 194 -7.21 5.81 24.38
CA ALA A 194 -8.34 4.99 24.81
C ALA A 194 -8.07 4.32 26.18
N ARG A 195 -6.84 3.81 26.41
CA ARG A 195 -6.44 3.22 27.68
C ARG A 195 -6.49 4.23 28.83
N TYR A 196 -5.96 5.46 28.64
CA TYR A 196 -5.97 6.49 29.68
C TYR A 196 -7.37 6.97 30.02
N VAL A 197 -8.24 7.14 29.02
CA VAL A 197 -9.66 7.50 29.25
C VAL A 197 -10.37 6.41 30.04
N LEU A 198 -10.19 5.12 29.68
CA LEU A 198 -10.82 4.00 30.36
C LEU A 198 -10.29 3.78 31.80
N SER A 199 -9.04 4.15 32.05
CA SER A 199 -8.43 4.08 33.40
C SER A 199 -8.73 5.29 34.28
N GLY A 200 -9.45 6.31 33.76
CA GLY A 200 -9.76 7.54 34.46
C GLY A 200 -8.56 8.50 34.62
N ASN A 201 -7.46 8.26 33.94
CA ASN A 201 -6.29 9.15 33.95
C ASN A 201 -6.43 10.24 32.89
N PHE A 202 -7.27 11.23 33.20
CA PHE A 202 -7.59 12.31 32.26
C PHE A 202 -6.43 13.28 32.01
N GLU A 203 -5.48 13.38 32.94
CA GLU A 203 -4.28 14.22 32.73
C GLU A 203 -3.39 13.64 31.64
N ALA A 204 -3.08 12.34 31.73
CA ALA A 204 -2.33 11.65 30.69
C ALA A 204 -3.11 11.58 29.36
N ALA A 205 -4.42 11.41 29.41
CA ALA A 205 -5.29 11.43 28.22
C ALA A 205 -5.23 12.80 27.53
N ALA A 206 -5.27 13.92 28.25
CA ALA A 206 -5.18 15.26 27.68
C ALA A 206 -3.83 15.52 27.00
N TYR A 207 -2.74 15.02 27.56
CA TYR A 207 -1.40 15.12 26.96
C TYR A 207 -1.31 14.39 25.62
N VAL A 208 -1.80 13.15 25.57
CA VAL A 208 -1.76 12.31 24.36
C VAL A 208 -2.76 12.80 23.30
N PHE A 209 -3.87 13.41 23.72
CA PHE A 209 -4.93 13.88 22.84
C PHE A 209 -4.43 14.86 21.77
N MET A 210 -3.53 15.78 22.10
CA MET A 210 -2.97 16.76 21.16
C MET A 210 -2.16 16.11 20.04
N THR A 211 -1.46 15.01 20.33
CA THR A 211 -0.76 14.21 19.31
C THR A 211 -1.76 13.42 18.44
N VAL A 212 -2.78 12.81 19.07
CA VAL A 212 -3.83 12.07 18.35
C VAL A 212 -4.63 12.97 17.41
N LEU A 213 -4.77 14.26 17.73
CA LEU A 213 -5.43 15.24 16.85
C LEU A 213 -4.77 15.35 15.46
N LEU A 214 -3.49 15.01 15.31
CA LEU A 214 -2.81 14.96 14.00
C LEU A 214 -3.43 13.93 13.02
N VAL A 215 -4.14 12.92 13.55
CA VAL A 215 -4.86 11.95 12.72
C VAL A 215 -5.99 12.62 11.92
N VAL A 216 -6.56 13.72 12.44
CA VAL A 216 -7.67 14.42 11.78
C VAL A 216 -7.22 15.08 10.46
N PRO A 217 -6.24 16.01 10.45
CA PRO A 217 -5.77 16.59 9.19
C PRO A 217 -5.23 15.53 8.24
N PHE A 218 -4.51 14.51 8.74
CA PHE A 218 -4.06 13.38 7.92
C PHE A 218 -5.22 12.65 7.25
N GLY A 219 -6.25 12.28 8.00
CA GLY A 219 -7.43 11.57 7.50
C GLY A 219 -8.24 12.40 6.48
N LEU A 220 -8.41 13.70 6.72
CA LEU A 220 -9.06 14.60 5.78
C LEU A 220 -8.27 14.74 4.47
N GLY A 221 -6.95 14.92 4.58
CA GLY A 221 -6.06 14.93 3.42
C GLY A 221 -6.11 13.60 2.65
N ALA A 222 -6.03 12.48 3.36
CA ALA A 222 -6.12 11.14 2.80
C ALA A 222 -7.41 10.93 1.99
N LEU A 223 -8.56 11.32 2.53
CA LEU A 223 -9.85 11.22 1.85
C LEU A 223 -9.87 12.06 0.56
N ILE A 224 -9.40 13.30 0.64
CA ILE A 224 -9.36 14.19 -0.54
C ILE A 224 -8.37 13.65 -1.58
N GLY A 225 -7.20 13.21 -1.16
CA GLY A 225 -6.18 12.65 -2.03
C GLY A 225 -6.66 11.40 -2.77
N VAL A 226 -7.28 10.46 -2.04
CA VAL A 226 -7.85 9.24 -2.63
C VAL A 226 -8.95 9.56 -3.64
N ILE A 227 -9.86 10.50 -3.33
CA ILE A 227 -10.92 10.91 -4.27
C ILE A 227 -10.34 11.58 -5.52
N PHE A 228 -9.35 12.45 -5.33
CA PHE A 228 -8.70 13.17 -6.43
C PHE A 228 -7.99 12.20 -7.38
N ILE A 229 -7.12 11.34 -6.85
CA ILE A 229 -6.38 10.39 -7.68
C ILE A 229 -7.29 9.34 -8.32
N ALA A 230 -8.35 8.90 -7.62
CA ALA A 230 -9.30 7.95 -8.20
C ALA A 230 -10.00 8.52 -9.44
N LYS A 231 -10.33 9.82 -9.46
CA LYS A 231 -10.88 10.49 -10.64
C LYS A 231 -9.86 10.52 -11.78
N ILE A 232 -8.60 10.85 -11.48
CA ILE A 232 -7.52 10.84 -12.46
C ILE A 232 -7.32 9.44 -13.03
N LEU A 233 -7.17 8.44 -12.16
CA LEU A 233 -6.97 7.04 -12.59
C LEU A 233 -8.16 6.51 -13.39
N SER A 234 -9.39 6.85 -12.97
CA SER A 234 -10.60 6.49 -13.72
C SER A 234 -10.59 7.09 -15.13
N PHE A 235 -10.21 8.36 -15.26
CA PHE A 235 -10.06 9.02 -16.56
C PHE A 235 -8.95 8.37 -17.39
N LEU A 236 -7.77 8.14 -16.80
CA LEU A 236 -6.64 7.54 -17.49
C LEU A 236 -6.94 6.11 -17.97
N LEU A 237 -7.62 5.29 -17.15
CA LEU A 237 -8.00 3.93 -17.50
C LEU A 237 -9.02 3.88 -18.66
N VAL A 238 -9.88 4.91 -18.81
CA VAL A 238 -10.83 5.00 -19.92
C VAL A 238 -10.16 5.49 -21.21
N GLN A 239 -9.29 6.50 -21.12
CA GLN A 239 -8.70 7.17 -22.30
C GLN A 239 -7.38 6.54 -22.74
N TRP A 240 -6.58 6.05 -21.80
CA TRP A 240 -5.20 5.58 -22.04
C TRP A 240 -4.92 4.25 -21.34
N GLU A 241 -5.85 3.31 -21.44
CA GLU A 241 -5.76 1.99 -20.76
C GLU A 241 -4.42 1.30 -21.03
N GLY A 242 -3.95 1.30 -22.28
CA GLY A 242 -2.68 0.70 -22.66
C GLY A 242 -1.50 1.33 -21.92
N GLN A 243 -1.33 2.64 -21.99
CA GLN A 243 -0.23 3.36 -21.35
C GLN A 243 -0.24 3.14 -19.83
N VAL A 244 -1.43 3.14 -19.21
CA VAL A 244 -1.58 2.91 -17.76
C VAL A 244 -1.07 1.51 -17.39
N TYR A 245 -1.47 0.45 -18.11
CA TYR A 245 -1.01 -0.89 -17.78
C TYR A 245 0.48 -1.11 -18.07
N TYR A 246 1.06 -0.43 -19.07
CA TYR A 246 2.51 -0.43 -19.28
C TYR A 246 3.24 0.30 -18.16
N ALA A 247 2.73 1.44 -17.67
CA ALA A 247 3.28 2.13 -16.50
C ALA A 247 3.18 1.26 -15.24
N VAL A 248 2.02 0.61 -15.01
CA VAL A 248 1.83 -0.35 -13.90
C VAL A 248 2.83 -1.50 -13.98
N LEU A 249 3.09 -2.04 -15.18
CA LEU A 249 4.11 -3.08 -15.35
C LEU A 249 5.49 -2.60 -14.87
N GLY A 250 5.87 -1.36 -15.18
CA GLY A 250 7.12 -0.76 -14.73
C GLY A 250 7.18 -0.60 -13.22
N LEU A 251 6.13 -0.04 -12.62
CA LEU A 251 6.01 0.16 -11.18
C LEU A 251 6.09 -1.18 -10.42
N VAL A 252 5.36 -2.19 -10.89
CA VAL A 252 5.34 -3.53 -10.29
C VAL A 252 6.70 -4.22 -10.45
N SER A 253 7.38 -4.03 -11.58
CA SER A 253 8.73 -4.58 -11.80
C SER A 253 9.76 -3.94 -10.85
N SER A 254 9.66 -2.65 -10.60
CA SER A 254 10.49 -1.98 -9.61
C SER A 254 10.18 -2.48 -8.18
N ALA A 255 8.91 -2.69 -7.84
CA ALA A 255 8.54 -3.26 -6.54
C ALA A 255 9.12 -4.68 -6.34
N VAL A 256 9.12 -5.52 -7.38
CA VAL A 256 9.80 -6.84 -7.36
C VAL A 256 11.28 -6.68 -7.07
N PHE A 257 11.95 -5.76 -7.77
CA PHE A 257 13.38 -5.49 -7.56
C PHE A 257 13.67 -5.07 -6.12
N LEU A 258 12.91 -4.13 -5.58
CA LEU A 258 13.07 -3.62 -4.21
C LEU A 258 12.81 -4.72 -3.16
N LEU A 259 11.80 -5.58 -3.35
CA LEU A 259 11.54 -6.71 -2.45
C LEU A 259 12.68 -7.73 -2.46
N VAL A 260 13.31 -7.96 -3.61
CA VAL A 260 14.50 -8.83 -3.72
C VAL A 260 15.71 -8.19 -3.03
N GLU A 261 15.89 -6.90 -3.15
CA GLU A 261 16.94 -6.15 -2.45
C GLU A 261 16.76 -6.21 -0.93
N GLU A 262 15.57 -5.93 -0.42
CA GLU A 262 15.20 -6.03 1.00
C GLU A 262 15.31 -7.47 1.56
N SER A 263 15.22 -8.49 0.71
CA SER A 263 15.40 -9.89 1.12
C SER A 263 16.83 -10.21 1.58
N GLY A 264 17.80 -9.35 1.26
CA GLY A 264 19.21 -9.60 1.49
C GLY A 264 19.82 -10.69 0.58
N LEU A 265 19.08 -11.19 -0.42
CA LEU A 265 19.55 -12.25 -1.34
C LEU A 265 20.86 -11.85 -2.05
N LEU A 266 20.99 -10.56 -2.40
CA LEU A 266 22.16 -10.03 -3.11
C LEU A 266 23.40 -9.87 -2.19
N GLN A 267 23.21 -9.87 -0.86
CA GLN A 267 24.28 -9.78 0.12
C GLN A 267 24.90 -11.14 0.46
N GLY A 268 24.25 -12.23 0.04
CA GLY A 268 24.66 -13.60 0.27
C GLY A 268 24.17 -14.17 1.60
N TYR A 269 23.99 -15.49 1.63
CA TYR A 269 23.59 -16.25 2.82
C TYR A 269 24.54 -17.43 3.01
N GLU A 270 24.82 -17.78 4.26
CA GLU A 270 25.62 -18.96 4.58
C GLU A 270 24.79 -20.24 4.36
N GLY A 271 25.27 -21.07 3.44
CA GLY A 271 24.69 -22.36 3.11
C GLY A 271 23.50 -22.31 2.14
N PRO A 272 23.14 -23.46 1.54
CA PRO A 272 22.08 -23.52 0.52
C PRO A 272 20.66 -23.53 1.09
N LEU A 273 20.47 -23.93 2.35
CA LEU A 273 19.14 -24.16 2.95
C LEU A 273 18.26 -22.90 3.00
N PRO A 274 18.75 -21.72 3.42
CA PRO A 274 17.93 -20.50 3.42
C PRO A 274 17.49 -20.11 2.01
N ILE A 275 18.36 -20.26 1.01
CA ILE A 275 18.07 -19.91 -0.38
C ILE A 275 17.03 -20.87 -0.96
N VAL A 276 17.17 -22.17 -0.72
CA VAL A 276 16.20 -23.18 -1.21
C VAL A 276 14.82 -22.95 -0.60
N THR A 277 14.74 -22.73 0.72
CA THR A 277 13.46 -22.42 1.38
C THR A 277 12.84 -21.13 0.88
N GLY A 278 13.63 -20.09 0.64
CA GLY A 278 13.19 -18.82 0.06
C GLY A 278 12.61 -19.00 -1.35
N ILE A 279 13.28 -19.77 -2.23
CA ILE A 279 12.79 -20.06 -3.58
C ILE A 279 11.48 -20.84 -3.54
N VAL A 280 11.36 -21.84 -2.65
CA VAL A 280 10.11 -22.58 -2.46
C VAL A 280 8.97 -21.65 -2.06
N LEU A 281 9.21 -20.74 -1.11
CA LEU A 281 8.22 -19.78 -0.65
C LEU A 281 7.86 -18.74 -1.74
N LEU A 282 8.82 -18.32 -2.56
CA LEU A 282 8.55 -17.51 -3.74
C LEU A 282 7.57 -18.25 -4.69
N GLY A 283 7.83 -19.53 -4.97
CA GLY A 283 6.93 -20.37 -5.77
C GLY A 283 5.53 -20.47 -5.16
N ILE A 284 5.44 -20.66 -3.85
CA ILE A 284 4.15 -20.68 -3.12
C ILE A 284 3.44 -19.32 -3.26
N GLY A 285 4.15 -18.20 -3.12
CA GLY A 285 3.59 -16.86 -3.32
C GLY A 285 2.99 -16.68 -4.71
N VAL A 286 3.71 -17.09 -5.77
CA VAL A 286 3.18 -17.07 -7.15
C VAL A 286 1.90 -17.90 -7.26
N LEU A 287 1.91 -19.14 -6.74
CA LEU A 287 0.75 -20.02 -6.81
C LEU A 287 -0.45 -19.46 -6.04
N CYS A 288 -0.23 -18.88 -4.86
CA CYS A 288 -1.30 -18.22 -4.09
C CYS A 288 -1.99 -17.12 -4.91
N THR A 289 -1.21 -16.26 -5.58
CA THR A 289 -1.75 -15.18 -6.40
C THR A 289 -2.50 -15.70 -7.62
N LEU A 290 -1.94 -16.71 -8.31
CA LEU A 290 -2.60 -17.33 -9.46
C LEU A 290 -3.91 -18.03 -9.08
N PHE A 291 -3.96 -18.65 -7.89
CA PHE A 291 -5.18 -19.27 -7.37
C PHE A 291 -6.27 -18.22 -7.06
N LEU A 292 -5.87 -17.11 -6.45
CA LEU A 292 -6.80 -16.00 -6.17
C LEU A 292 -7.38 -15.36 -7.45
N ASP A 293 -6.60 -15.36 -8.54
CA ASP A 293 -7.07 -14.87 -9.84
C ASP A 293 -8.06 -15.82 -10.52
N LYS A 294 -7.80 -17.14 -10.48
CA LYS A 294 -8.70 -18.18 -11.06
C LYS A 294 -10.08 -18.24 -10.41
N SER A 295 -10.25 -17.73 -9.21
CA SER A 295 -11.56 -17.76 -8.52
C SER A 295 -12.63 -16.85 -9.15
N LYS A 296 -12.39 -16.33 -10.36
CA LYS A 296 -13.26 -15.40 -11.10
C LYS A 296 -13.87 -15.97 -12.38
N GLU A 297 -13.43 -17.15 -12.82
CA GLU A 297 -14.11 -17.93 -13.86
C GLU A 297 -15.23 -18.78 -13.23
#